data_314b49b03d3ee32ec3579f4510053983
#
_entry.id   314b49b03d3ee32ec3579f4510053983
#
_cell.length_a   1.000
_cell.length_b   1.000
_cell.length_c   1.000
_cell.angle_alpha   90.00
_cell.angle_beta   90.00
_cell.angle_gamma   90.00
#
_symmetry.space_group_name_H-M   'P 1'
#
loop_
_entity.id
_entity.type
_entity.pdbx_description
1 polymer ?
#
loop_
_entity_poly.entity_id
_entity_poly.type
_entity_poly.pdbx_seq_one_letter_code
_entity_poly.pdbx_strand_id
1 'polypeptide(L)'
;MRVAKVLASLLLTCLVPFSLAAQTNNIPEWCKALPRPEYKPLERVLTSDPWFEVYKVAPGVFAIYEPHQAEEVISYLIVGHKQAVLFDTGMGMANIKQVTSRLTSRPIVVLNSHTHDDHVGGNWQFTFIYGMDTEFTRTNAKGSREDAQAEITPDQLCGDLPKGFNPKTYATKPWTISHFVKDGFKINLGGRTLEIIATPGHTPDAISLIDRENGLLFTGDTYYPAPIWLFRPETDFDAYVASVKRLAALAPQVKLVLGAHNIPVANPDILPRLVVAFESVRSGKVPLQKSEGGKSLYTIDGITFLLRTGAVGVN
;
A
#
# COMPACT_ATOMS: atom_id res chain seq x y z
N MET A 1 -24.33 -53.76 -71.31
CA MET A 1 -23.54 -52.51 -71.11
C MET A 1 -24.23 -51.72 -70.06
N ARG A 2 -23.68 -51.63 -68.84
CA ARG A 2 -24.20 -50.80 -67.73
C ARG A 2 -23.27 -49.61 -67.55
N VAL A 3 -23.81 -48.42 -67.72
CA VAL A 3 -23.07 -47.18 -67.56
C VAL A 3 -23.19 -46.78 -66.06
N ALA A 4 -22.07 -46.70 -65.38
CA ALA A 4 -22.01 -46.21 -63.98
C ALA A 4 -21.94 -44.65 -63.99
N LYS A 5 -22.91 -44.02 -63.30
CA LYS A 5 -22.84 -42.59 -63.03
C LYS A 5 -22.03 -42.36 -61.75
N VAL A 6 -20.93 -41.60 -61.87
CA VAL A 6 -20.15 -41.09 -60.74
C VAL A 6 -20.78 -39.76 -60.30
N LEU A 7 -21.30 -39.69 -59.07
CA LEU A 7 -21.66 -38.46 -58.43
C LEU A 7 -20.41 -37.86 -57.75
N ALA A 8 -19.98 -36.69 -58.19
CA ALA A 8 -18.98 -35.89 -57.51
C ALA A 8 -19.67 -35.01 -56.46
N SER A 9 -19.43 -35.32 -55.18
CA SER A 9 -19.83 -34.46 -54.06
C SER A 9 -18.80 -33.32 -53.88
N LEU A 10 -19.24 -32.08 -54.14
CA LEU A 10 -18.51 -30.88 -53.76
C LEU A 10 -18.64 -30.63 -52.25
N LEU A 11 -17.60 -30.81 -51.49
CA LEU A 11 -17.49 -30.33 -50.11
C LEU A 11 -17.20 -28.82 -50.12
N LEU A 12 -18.19 -28.01 -49.77
CA LEU A 12 -18.05 -26.58 -49.57
C LEU A 12 -17.51 -26.34 -48.16
N THR A 13 -16.18 -26.12 -48.01
CA THR A 13 -15.53 -25.71 -46.75
C THR A 13 -15.83 -24.24 -46.48
N CYS A 14 -16.81 -23.98 -45.58
CA CYS A 14 -16.99 -22.63 -45.03
C CYS A 14 -15.78 -22.26 -44.16
N LEU A 15 -14.90 -21.41 -44.67
CA LEU A 15 -13.89 -20.71 -43.92
C LEU A 15 -14.62 -19.63 -43.10
N VAL A 16 -14.83 -19.88 -41.81
CA VAL A 16 -15.27 -18.85 -40.84
C VAL A 16 -14.04 -18.00 -40.52
N PRO A 17 -14.05 -16.71 -40.80
CA PRO A 17 -12.92 -15.86 -40.41
C PRO A 17 -12.93 -15.78 -38.87
N PHE A 18 -11.90 -16.32 -38.22
CA PHE A 18 -11.58 -16.02 -36.84
C PHE A 18 -11.18 -14.56 -36.78
N SER A 19 -12.11 -13.66 -36.43
CA SER A 19 -11.77 -12.32 -36.01
C SER A 19 -10.99 -12.43 -34.70
N LEU A 20 -9.65 -12.30 -34.76
CA LEU A 20 -8.87 -11.91 -33.61
C LEU A 20 -9.38 -10.52 -33.21
N ALA A 21 -10.31 -10.46 -32.25
CA ALA A 21 -10.57 -9.24 -31.53
C ALA A 21 -9.23 -8.86 -30.85
N ALA A 22 -8.59 -7.83 -31.35
CA ALA A 22 -7.49 -7.19 -30.65
C ALA A 22 -8.05 -6.81 -29.27
N GLN A 23 -7.57 -7.47 -28.21
CA GLN A 23 -7.77 -6.97 -26.85
C GLN A 23 -7.12 -5.58 -26.84
N THR A 24 -7.94 -4.56 -26.91
CA THR A 24 -7.52 -3.21 -26.55
C THR A 24 -7.10 -3.32 -25.10
N ASN A 25 -5.80 -3.36 -24.84
CA ASN A 25 -5.24 -3.21 -23.50
C ASN A 25 -5.66 -1.82 -23.01
N ASN A 26 -6.82 -1.77 -22.38
CA ASN A 26 -7.28 -0.55 -21.73
C ASN A 26 -6.37 -0.36 -20.51
N ILE A 27 -5.37 0.51 -20.67
CA ILE A 27 -4.49 0.93 -19.57
C ILE A 27 -5.38 1.57 -18.51
N PRO A 28 -5.36 1.09 -17.26
CA PRO A 28 -6.13 1.68 -16.17
C PRO A 28 -5.86 3.18 -16.02
N GLU A 29 -6.86 3.95 -15.62
CA GLU A 29 -6.73 5.42 -15.58
C GLU A 29 -5.64 5.88 -14.58
N TRP A 30 -5.56 5.20 -13.43
CA TRP A 30 -4.52 5.47 -12.44
C TRP A 30 -3.09 5.26 -12.99
N CYS A 31 -2.91 4.25 -13.83
CA CYS A 31 -1.63 3.93 -14.47
C CYS A 31 -1.14 5.06 -15.40
N LYS A 32 -2.05 5.85 -15.98
CA LYS A 32 -1.69 7.00 -16.83
C LYS A 32 -1.06 8.16 -16.05
N ALA A 33 -1.25 8.19 -14.73
CA ALA A 33 -0.62 9.18 -13.86
C ALA A 33 0.86 8.91 -13.58
N LEU A 34 1.35 7.73 -13.96
CA LEU A 34 2.74 7.32 -13.76
C LEU A 34 3.66 7.79 -14.90
N PRO A 35 4.95 8.09 -14.62
CA PRO A 35 5.54 8.21 -13.29
C PRO A 35 5.08 9.49 -12.60
N ARG A 36 4.83 9.42 -11.31
CA ARG A 36 4.41 10.59 -10.53
C ARG A 36 5.50 11.65 -10.47
N PRO A 37 5.17 12.94 -10.72
CA PRO A 37 6.17 14.01 -10.78
C PRO A 37 6.90 14.26 -9.46
N GLU A 38 6.30 13.91 -8.33
CA GLU A 38 6.84 14.07 -6.99
C GLU A 38 8.09 13.24 -6.72
N TYR A 39 8.32 12.19 -7.51
CA TYR A 39 9.54 11.40 -7.44
C TYR A 39 10.75 12.03 -8.14
N LYS A 40 10.54 12.99 -9.07
CA LYS A 40 11.65 13.63 -9.83
C LYS A 40 12.76 14.25 -8.99
N PRO A 41 12.48 14.92 -7.85
CA PRO A 41 13.53 15.51 -7.03
C PRO A 41 14.27 14.49 -6.16
N LEU A 42 13.80 13.24 -6.08
CA LEU A 42 14.38 12.21 -5.22
C LEU A 42 15.53 11.47 -5.92
N GLU A 43 16.57 11.12 -5.16
CA GLU A 43 17.68 10.29 -5.65
C GLU A 43 17.17 8.86 -5.86
N ARG A 44 17.11 8.43 -7.13
CA ARG A 44 16.75 7.06 -7.47
C ARG A 44 17.94 6.12 -7.27
N VAL A 45 17.73 5.03 -6.54
CA VAL A 45 18.69 3.96 -6.35
C VAL A 45 18.36 2.81 -7.30
N LEU A 46 19.32 2.40 -8.14
CA LEU A 46 19.08 1.32 -9.08
C LEU A 46 18.89 -0.02 -8.34
N THR A 47 17.80 -0.71 -8.64
CA THR A 47 17.50 -2.06 -8.17
C THR A 47 17.55 -3.04 -9.33
N SER A 48 17.80 -4.32 -9.03
CA SER A 48 17.80 -5.38 -10.04
C SER A 48 16.42 -5.98 -10.29
N ASP A 49 15.45 -5.64 -9.47
CA ASP A 49 14.07 -6.09 -9.63
C ASP A 49 13.25 -4.94 -10.21
N PRO A 50 12.76 -5.07 -11.47
CA PRO A 50 12.03 -4.00 -12.14
C PRO A 50 10.64 -3.75 -11.53
N TRP A 51 10.15 -4.64 -10.68
CA TRP A 51 8.89 -4.44 -9.96
C TRP A 51 8.96 -3.27 -8.97
N PHE A 52 10.15 -3.01 -8.41
CA PHE A 52 10.35 -1.95 -7.44
C PHE A 52 11.10 -0.75 -8.02
N GLU A 53 10.69 0.42 -7.62
CA GLU A 53 11.50 1.62 -7.71
C GLU A 53 11.97 2.03 -6.31
N VAL A 54 13.25 2.35 -6.15
CA VAL A 54 13.83 2.71 -4.86
C VAL A 54 14.31 4.13 -4.88
N TYR A 55 13.92 4.91 -3.88
CA TYR A 55 14.27 6.31 -3.75
C TYR A 55 14.81 6.62 -2.36
N LYS A 56 15.89 7.40 -2.27
CA LYS A 56 16.39 7.92 -1.02
C LYS A 56 15.60 9.15 -0.63
N VAL A 57 14.87 9.08 0.49
CA VAL A 57 13.99 10.15 0.97
C VAL A 57 14.59 10.95 2.14
N ALA A 58 15.55 10.35 2.88
CA ALA A 58 16.31 11.00 3.94
C ALA A 58 17.61 10.23 4.16
N PRO A 59 18.60 10.74 4.93
CA PRO A 59 19.82 10.02 5.27
C PRO A 59 19.51 8.65 5.91
N GLY A 60 19.93 7.56 5.25
CA GLY A 60 19.67 6.18 5.68
C GLY A 60 18.22 5.74 5.60
N VAL A 61 17.37 6.43 4.82
CA VAL A 61 15.96 6.05 4.61
C VAL A 61 15.67 5.93 3.13
N PHE A 62 15.17 4.74 2.75
CA PHE A 62 14.83 4.41 1.38
C PHE A 62 13.33 4.10 1.29
N ALA A 63 12.62 4.74 0.37
CA ALA A 63 11.28 4.38 -0.05
C ALA A 63 11.40 3.29 -1.14
N ILE A 64 10.76 2.16 -0.94
CA ILE A 64 10.68 1.03 -1.87
C ILE A 64 9.26 1.02 -2.38
N TYR A 65 9.07 1.48 -3.60
CA TYR A 65 7.79 1.78 -4.23
C TYR A 65 7.41 0.70 -5.24
N GLU A 66 6.14 0.31 -5.27
CA GLU A 66 5.56 -0.68 -6.19
C GLU A 66 4.63 0.02 -7.21
N PRO A 67 5.15 0.62 -8.30
CA PRO A 67 4.35 1.42 -9.25
C PRO A 67 3.45 0.60 -10.18
N HIS A 68 3.53 -0.71 -10.14
CA HIS A 68 2.84 -1.58 -11.10
C HIS A 68 1.50 -2.13 -10.59
N GLN A 69 1.08 -1.75 -9.38
CA GLN A 69 -0.18 -2.15 -8.76
C GLN A 69 -0.91 -0.90 -8.22
N ALA A 70 -2.24 -0.88 -8.24
CA ALA A 70 -3.07 0.30 -8.02
C ALA A 70 -2.96 0.93 -6.62
N GLU A 71 -2.58 0.15 -5.61
CA GLU A 71 -2.31 0.66 -4.27
C GLU A 71 -1.04 1.53 -4.23
N GLU A 72 -0.13 1.34 -5.21
CA GLU A 72 1.13 2.09 -5.28
C GLU A 72 1.85 2.12 -3.93
N VAL A 73 1.95 0.96 -3.28
CA VAL A 73 2.48 0.80 -1.92
C VAL A 73 3.93 1.24 -1.82
N ILE A 74 4.27 1.86 -0.71
CA ILE A 74 5.62 2.31 -0.36
C ILE A 74 6.03 1.68 0.96
N SER A 75 6.99 0.76 0.92
CA SER A 75 7.67 0.27 2.11
C SER A 75 8.90 1.14 2.40
N TYR A 76 9.26 1.31 3.67
CA TYR A 76 10.43 2.12 4.04
C TYR A 76 11.52 1.29 4.71
N LEU A 77 12.72 1.27 4.11
CA LEU A 77 13.91 0.72 4.79
C LEU A 77 14.64 1.83 5.53
N ILE A 78 14.70 1.73 6.87
CA ILE A 78 15.28 2.71 7.79
C ILE A 78 16.53 2.08 8.39
N VAL A 79 17.70 2.59 7.98
CA VAL A 79 19.01 1.99 8.31
C VAL A 79 19.68 2.75 9.45
N GLY A 80 20.10 2.03 10.50
CA GLY A 80 20.99 2.49 11.55
C GLY A 80 22.36 1.81 11.50
N HIS A 81 23.18 2.04 12.51
CA HIS A 81 24.53 1.48 12.55
C HIS A 81 24.57 -0.01 12.97
N LYS A 82 23.57 -0.48 13.72
CA LYS A 82 23.51 -1.86 14.25
C LYS A 82 22.53 -2.73 13.51
N GLN A 83 21.36 -2.19 13.17
CA GLN A 83 20.26 -2.89 12.50
C GLN A 83 19.44 -1.91 11.67
N ALA A 84 18.52 -2.43 10.87
CA ALA A 84 17.54 -1.69 10.09
C ALA A 84 16.11 -2.13 10.43
N VAL A 85 15.15 -1.22 10.26
CA VAL A 85 13.74 -1.55 10.23
C VAL A 85 13.26 -1.48 8.77
N LEU A 86 12.54 -2.49 8.34
CA LEU A 86 11.71 -2.43 7.15
C LEU A 86 10.26 -2.18 7.61
N PHE A 87 9.76 -0.98 7.37
CA PHE A 87 8.40 -0.58 7.69
C PHE A 87 7.53 -0.86 6.48
N ASP A 88 6.67 -1.87 6.61
CA ASP A 88 5.90 -2.57 5.58
C ASP A 88 6.73 -3.42 4.62
N THR A 89 6.07 -4.34 3.92
CA THR A 89 6.70 -5.30 3.02
C THR A 89 6.00 -5.41 1.66
N GLY A 90 5.07 -4.50 1.39
CA GLY A 90 4.37 -4.40 0.12
C GLY A 90 3.45 -5.58 -0.18
N MET A 91 3.07 -5.67 -1.45
CA MET A 91 2.16 -6.68 -1.99
C MET A 91 2.71 -8.12 -1.91
N GLY A 92 4.03 -8.30 -1.78
CA GLY A 92 4.65 -9.63 -1.79
C GLY A 92 4.64 -10.33 -3.14
N MET A 93 4.37 -9.62 -4.23
CA MET A 93 4.40 -10.13 -5.60
C MET A 93 5.83 -10.37 -6.09
N ALA A 94 6.79 -9.59 -5.57
CA ALA A 94 8.22 -9.70 -5.88
C ALA A 94 9.06 -9.90 -4.60
N ASN A 95 10.38 -10.02 -4.76
CA ASN A 95 11.28 -10.32 -3.65
C ASN A 95 11.86 -9.05 -3.01
N ILE A 96 11.10 -8.44 -2.10
CA ILE A 96 11.54 -7.24 -1.36
C ILE A 96 12.79 -7.51 -0.49
N LYS A 97 12.96 -8.73 0.05
CA LYS A 97 14.16 -9.11 0.81
C LYS A 97 15.42 -9.03 -0.04
N GLN A 98 15.35 -9.39 -1.32
CA GLN A 98 16.49 -9.26 -2.22
C GLN A 98 16.85 -7.79 -2.46
N VAL A 99 15.85 -6.91 -2.58
CA VAL A 99 16.07 -5.46 -2.72
C VAL A 99 16.71 -4.90 -1.47
N THR A 100 16.12 -5.15 -0.30
CA THR A 100 16.62 -4.61 0.98
C THR A 100 18.02 -5.11 1.33
N SER A 101 18.38 -6.37 0.98
CA SER A 101 19.72 -6.92 1.22
C SER A 101 20.83 -6.26 0.37
N ARG A 102 20.47 -5.56 -0.69
CA ARG A 102 21.43 -4.76 -1.49
C ARG A 102 21.57 -3.34 -0.96
N LEU A 103 20.58 -2.82 -0.26
CA LEU A 103 20.59 -1.50 0.35
C LEU A 103 21.33 -1.49 1.69
N THR A 104 21.33 -2.62 2.42
CA THR A 104 22.05 -2.75 3.69
C THR A 104 22.48 -4.18 3.97
N SER A 105 23.64 -4.32 4.62
CA SER A 105 24.09 -5.60 5.21
C SER A 105 23.67 -5.78 6.67
N ARG A 106 22.95 -4.81 7.26
CA ARG A 106 22.52 -4.87 8.65
C ARG A 106 21.37 -5.87 8.81
N PRO A 107 21.25 -6.53 9.98
CA PRO A 107 20.05 -7.30 10.30
C PRO A 107 18.80 -6.45 10.16
N ILE A 108 17.75 -7.01 9.56
CA ILE A 108 16.48 -6.31 9.31
C ILE A 108 15.41 -6.88 10.23
N VAL A 109 14.74 -5.98 10.94
CA VAL A 109 13.48 -6.23 11.64
C VAL A 109 12.36 -5.66 10.78
N VAL A 110 11.36 -6.46 10.49
CA VAL A 110 10.11 -5.99 9.85
C VAL A 110 9.19 -5.44 10.92
N LEU A 111 8.54 -4.32 10.65
CA LEU A 111 7.46 -3.76 11.44
C LEU A 111 6.40 -3.26 10.45
N ASN A 112 5.16 -3.74 10.57
CA ASN A 112 4.10 -3.27 9.68
C ASN A 112 3.35 -2.09 10.28
N SER A 113 2.99 -1.14 9.44
CA SER A 113 2.12 -0.02 9.81
C SER A 113 0.75 -0.50 10.26
N HIS A 114 0.26 -1.55 9.61
CA HIS A 114 -0.93 -2.34 9.94
C HIS A 114 -0.89 -3.65 9.13
N THR A 115 -1.93 -4.48 9.22
CA THR A 115 -1.86 -5.82 8.64
C THR A 115 -2.86 -6.06 7.49
N HIS A 116 -3.19 -5.04 6.68
CA HIS A 116 -3.77 -5.29 5.37
C HIS A 116 -2.76 -6.01 4.47
N ASP A 117 -3.24 -6.73 3.48
CA ASP A 117 -2.46 -7.64 2.64
C ASP A 117 -1.39 -6.94 1.81
N ASP A 118 -1.62 -5.72 1.39
CA ASP A 118 -0.70 -4.86 0.66
C ASP A 118 0.48 -4.32 1.51
N HIS A 119 0.41 -4.44 2.85
CA HIS A 119 1.49 -4.08 3.78
C HIS A 119 2.26 -5.28 4.31
N VAL A 120 1.67 -6.47 4.27
CA VAL A 120 2.26 -7.69 4.86
C VAL A 120 2.62 -8.76 3.84
N GLY A 121 2.35 -8.53 2.55
CA GLY A 121 2.51 -9.53 1.49
C GLY A 121 3.91 -10.13 1.41
N GLY A 122 4.96 -9.36 1.73
CA GLY A 122 6.35 -9.81 1.77
C GLY A 122 6.83 -10.35 3.11
N ASN A 123 6.02 -10.35 4.18
CA ASN A 123 6.43 -10.74 5.54
C ASN A 123 7.03 -12.15 5.60
N TRP A 124 6.49 -13.10 4.86
CA TRP A 124 6.96 -14.49 4.79
C TRP A 124 8.43 -14.63 4.38
N GLN A 125 9.04 -13.60 3.82
CA GLN A 125 10.45 -13.56 3.42
C GLN A 125 11.38 -13.29 4.61
N PHE A 126 10.85 -12.88 5.77
CA PHE A 126 11.61 -12.44 6.93
C PHE A 126 11.32 -13.31 8.17
N THR A 127 12.30 -13.37 9.07
CA THR A 127 12.20 -14.15 10.31
C THR A 127 11.88 -13.28 11.53
N PHE A 128 12.37 -12.03 11.54
CA PHE A 128 12.18 -11.11 12.65
C PHE A 128 11.10 -10.10 12.29
N ILE A 129 9.88 -10.32 12.78
CA ILE A 129 8.72 -9.50 12.51
C ILE A 129 8.14 -9.03 13.84
N TYR A 130 8.06 -7.72 14.01
CA TYR A 130 7.40 -7.08 15.15
C TYR A 130 5.98 -6.70 14.76
N GLY A 131 5.02 -6.84 15.67
CA GLY A 131 3.61 -6.52 15.40
C GLY A 131 2.86 -6.17 16.66
N MET A 132 1.73 -5.47 16.51
CA MET A 132 0.80 -5.19 17.59
C MET A 132 0.09 -6.47 18.04
N ASP A 133 -0.18 -6.56 19.36
CA ASP A 133 -0.90 -7.70 19.93
C ASP A 133 -2.42 -7.48 19.85
N THR A 134 -2.98 -7.57 18.64
CA THR A 134 -4.42 -7.47 18.40
C THR A 134 -4.98 -8.75 17.77
N GLU A 135 -6.28 -8.98 17.88
CA GLU A 135 -6.95 -10.07 17.19
C GLU A 135 -6.86 -9.91 15.66
N PHE A 136 -6.98 -8.66 15.19
CA PHE A 136 -6.85 -8.30 13.77
C PHE A 136 -5.47 -8.73 13.22
N THR A 137 -4.38 -8.35 13.90
CA THR A 137 -3.02 -8.78 13.54
C THR A 137 -2.86 -10.30 13.51
N ARG A 138 -3.37 -11.01 14.53
CA ARG A 138 -3.27 -12.47 14.60
C ARG A 138 -4.09 -13.17 13.52
N THR A 139 -5.21 -12.59 13.12
CA THR A 139 -6.05 -13.11 12.04
C THR A 139 -5.36 -12.95 10.71
N ASN A 140 -4.86 -11.76 10.40
CA ASN A 140 -4.21 -11.47 9.12
C ASN A 140 -2.86 -12.19 8.96
N ALA A 141 -2.17 -12.49 10.08
CA ALA A 141 -0.95 -13.30 10.06
C ALA A 141 -1.15 -14.73 9.53
N LYS A 142 -2.39 -15.22 9.45
CA LYS A 142 -2.71 -16.50 8.80
C LYS A 142 -2.63 -16.46 7.29
N GLY A 143 -2.55 -15.26 6.73
CA GLY A 143 -2.60 -14.99 5.30
C GLY A 143 -4.01 -15.10 4.71
N SER A 144 -4.18 -14.55 3.51
CA SER A 144 -5.43 -14.60 2.76
C SER A 144 -5.16 -14.84 1.28
N ARG A 145 -5.99 -15.68 0.67
CA ARG A 145 -6.01 -15.81 -0.78
C ARG A 145 -7.07 -14.90 -1.41
N GLU A 146 -8.19 -14.71 -0.73
CA GLU A 146 -9.33 -13.96 -1.24
C GLU A 146 -8.95 -12.49 -1.43
N ASP A 147 -8.42 -11.85 -0.38
CA ASP A 147 -7.99 -10.45 -0.43
C ASP A 147 -6.88 -10.26 -1.47
N ALA A 148 -5.83 -11.08 -1.42
CA ALA A 148 -4.74 -11.02 -2.40
C ALA A 148 -5.21 -11.16 -3.86
N GLN A 149 -6.19 -12.01 -4.15
CA GLN A 149 -6.72 -12.17 -5.51
C GLN A 149 -7.54 -10.96 -5.97
N ALA A 150 -8.16 -10.21 -5.06
CA ALA A 150 -8.85 -8.96 -5.38
C ALA A 150 -7.88 -7.89 -5.90
N GLU A 151 -6.64 -7.89 -5.39
CA GLU A 151 -5.61 -6.89 -5.73
C GLU A 151 -4.88 -7.14 -7.07
N ILE A 152 -5.15 -8.25 -7.76
CA ILE A 152 -4.48 -8.58 -9.02
C ILE A 152 -5.45 -8.72 -10.21
N THR A 153 -6.62 -8.11 -10.12
CA THR A 153 -7.53 -7.99 -11.27
C THR A 153 -6.91 -7.08 -12.34
N PRO A 154 -7.29 -7.19 -13.62
CA PRO A 154 -6.63 -6.45 -14.70
C PRO A 154 -6.67 -4.91 -14.55
N ASP A 155 -7.66 -4.37 -13.85
CA ASP A 155 -7.78 -2.95 -13.53
C ASP A 155 -6.88 -2.49 -12.37
N GLN A 156 -6.34 -3.45 -11.60
CA GLN A 156 -5.41 -3.21 -10.49
C GLN A 156 -3.93 -3.29 -10.91
N LEU A 157 -3.63 -3.67 -12.14
CA LEU A 157 -2.26 -3.92 -12.59
C LEU A 157 -1.86 -3.02 -13.75
N CYS A 158 -0.62 -2.55 -13.74
CA CYS A 158 -0.01 -1.70 -14.74
C CYS A 158 1.34 -2.26 -15.20
N GLY A 159 1.47 -2.58 -16.49
CA GLY A 159 2.71 -3.11 -17.05
C GLY A 159 2.93 -4.60 -16.80
N ASP A 160 4.20 -4.99 -16.77
CA ASP A 160 4.59 -6.41 -16.68
C ASP A 160 4.61 -6.88 -15.23
N LEU A 161 4.10 -8.08 -15.01
CA LEU A 161 4.17 -8.76 -13.71
C LEU A 161 5.62 -9.19 -13.38
N PRO A 162 5.96 -9.35 -12.08
CA PRO A 162 7.28 -9.80 -11.68
C PRO A 162 7.65 -11.15 -12.32
N LYS A 163 8.92 -11.31 -12.69
CA LYS A 163 9.39 -12.55 -13.28
C LYS A 163 9.16 -13.74 -12.35
N GLY A 164 8.44 -14.75 -12.86
CA GLY A 164 8.09 -15.95 -12.09
C GLY A 164 6.88 -15.81 -11.17
N PHE A 165 6.24 -14.64 -11.15
CA PHE A 165 4.98 -14.47 -10.45
C PHE A 165 3.86 -15.26 -11.17
N ASN A 166 3.04 -15.94 -10.37
CA ASN A 166 1.89 -16.68 -10.89
C ASN A 166 0.59 -16.15 -10.27
N PRO A 167 -0.20 -15.36 -11.02
CA PRO A 167 -1.44 -14.78 -10.50
C PRO A 167 -2.43 -15.83 -9.98
N LYS A 168 -2.47 -17.02 -10.59
CA LYS A 168 -3.41 -18.08 -10.18
C LYS A 168 -3.15 -18.65 -8.80
N THR A 169 -1.91 -18.54 -8.31
CA THR A 169 -1.50 -19.08 -7.00
C THR A 169 -1.15 -17.98 -6.00
N TYR A 170 -1.29 -16.73 -6.40
CA TYR A 170 -1.01 -15.60 -5.53
C TYR A 170 -1.92 -15.59 -4.30
N ALA A 171 -1.32 -15.36 -3.16
CA ALA A 171 -1.96 -15.27 -1.86
C ALA A 171 -1.00 -14.55 -0.90
N THR A 172 -1.52 -13.79 0.03
CA THR A 172 -0.76 -13.36 1.20
C THR A 172 -0.43 -14.60 2.01
N LYS A 173 0.87 -14.91 2.10
CA LYS A 173 1.33 -16.14 2.77
C LYS A 173 1.32 -15.97 4.29
N PRO A 174 1.07 -17.03 5.07
CA PRO A 174 1.18 -16.99 6.51
C PRO A 174 2.57 -16.54 6.97
N TRP A 175 2.61 -15.80 8.06
CA TRP A 175 3.82 -15.31 8.71
C TRP A 175 3.67 -15.35 10.23
N THR A 176 4.77 -15.17 10.97
CA THR A 176 4.78 -15.28 12.43
C THR A 176 5.39 -14.04 13.06
N ILE A 177 4.71 -13.46 14.04
CA ILE A 177 5.23 -12.36 14.85
C ILE A 177 6.28 -12.95 15.80
N SER A 178 7.51 -12.44 15.71
CA SER A 178 8.61 -12.83 16.59
C SER A 178 8.63 -12.04 17.92
N HIS A 179 8.04 -10.84 17.90
CA HIS A 179 7.98 -9.97 19.07
C HIS A 179 6.77 -9.04 19.02
N PHE A 180 5.96 -9.06 20.08
CA PHE A 180 4.85 -8.12 20.22
C PHE A 180 5.34 -6.78 20.75
N VAL A 181 4.85 -5.71 20.13
CA VAL A 181 5.14 -4.32 20.49
C VAL A 181 3.88 -3.59 20.92
N LYS A 182 4.05 -2.42 21.51
CA LYS A 182 2.94 -1.56 21.95
C LYS A 182 3.28 -0.10 21.75
N ASP A 183 2.30 0.75 21.97
CA ASP A 183 2.48 2.22 21.97
C ASP A 183 3.67 2.63 22.84
N GLY A 184 4.49 3.54 22.31
CA GLY A 184 5.71 4.06 22.96
C GLY A 184 6.89 3.08 22.94
N PHE A 185 6.78 1.89 22.33
CA PHE A 185 7.92 0.98 22.20
C PHE A 185 9.01 1.60 21.32
N LYS A 186 10.26 1.47 21.76
CA LYS A 186 11.41 2.06 21.08
C LYS A 186 12.33 1.01 20.49
N ILE A 187 12.68 1.19 19.22
CA ILE A 187 13.61 0.34 18.48
C ILE A 187 14.91 1.12 18.26
N ASN A 188 15.98 0.71 18.95
CA ASN A 188 17.31 1.33 18.79
C ASN A 188 18.05 0.68 17.63
N LEU A 189 18.27 1.45 16.55
CA LEU A 189 19.00 1.00 15.36
C LEU A 189 20.51 1.25 15.44
N GLY A 190 21.00 1.84 16.54
CA GLY A 190 22.38 2.34 16.65
C GLY A 190 22.56 3.68 15.94
N GLY A 191 22.68 4.77 16.72
CA GLY A 191 22.74 6.14 16.19
C GLY A 191 21.40 6.68 15.67
N ARG A 192 20.30 5.96 15.88
CA ARG A 192 18.93 6.32 15.54
C ARG A 192 17.97 5.49 16.38
N THR A 193 16.94 6.11 16.92
CA THR A 193 15.88 5.43 17.68
C THR A 193 14.52 5.72 17.06
N LEU A 194 13.76 4.68 16.74
CA LEU A 194 12.41 4.77 16.26
C LEU A 194 11.45 4.50 17.41
N GLU A 195 10.36 5.28 17.51
CA GLU A 195 9.32 5.11 18.52
C GLU A 195 7.98 4.82 17.85
N ILE A 196 7.30 3.78 18.31
CA ILE A 196 5.98 3.37 17.82
C ILE A 196 4.92 4.28 18.45
N ILE A 197 4.02 4.78 17.63
CA ILE A 197 2.84 5.52 18.02
C ILE A 197 1.63 4.72 17.54
N ALA A 198 0.84 4.17 18.45
CA ALA A 198 -0.42 3.54 18.08
C ALA A 198 -1.37 4.58 17.47
N THR A 199 -1.84 4.30 16.27
CA THR A 199 -2.76 5.16 15.50
C THR A 199 -3.95 4.36 14.97
N PRO A 200 -4.71 3.68 15.85
CA PRO A 200 -5.87 2.91 15.41
C PRO A 200 -6.91 3.81 14.73
N GLY A 201 -7.70 3.21 13.85
CA GLY A 201 -8.79 3.90 13.17
C GLY A 201 -8.96 3.47 11.73
N HIS A 202 -7.91 3.50 10.90
CA HIS A 202 -7.91 2.82 9.61
C HIS A 202 -8.08 1.31 9.83
N THR A 203 -7.24 0.74 10.68
CA THR A 203 -7.40 -0.59 11.27
C THR A 203 -7.18 -0.56 12.79
N PRO A 204 -7.60 -1.62 13.54
CA PRO A 204 -7.38 -1.70 15.00
C PRO A 204 -5.90 -1.77 15.41
N ASP A 205 -5.03 -2.27 14.54
CA ASP A 205 -3.60 -2.48 14.79
C ASP A 205 -2.70 -1.41 14.16
N ALA A 206 -3.29 -0.37 13.57
CA ALA A 206 -2.53 0.67 12.88
C ALA A 206 -1.56 1.40 13.82
N ILE A 207 -0.35 1.60 13.32
CA ILE A 207 0.71 2.37 13.97
C ILE A 207 1.35 3.36 13.00
N SER A 208 1.86 4.44 13.59
CA SER A 208 2.84 5.33 12.98
C SER A 208 4.19 5.14 13.64
N LEU A 209 5.27 5.53 12.97
CA LEU A 209 6.63 5.40 13.48
C LEU A 209 7.33 6.76 13.43
N ILE A 210 7.90 7.21 14.54
CA ILE A 210 8.60 8.50 14.60
C ILE A 210 10.10 8.31 14.86
N ASP A 211 10.90 8.99 14.06
CA ASP A 211 12.31 9.25 14.27
C ASP A 211 12.49 10.71 14.72
N ARG A 212 12.49 10.94 16.03
CA ARG A 212 12.53 12.29 16.60
C ARG A 212 13.83 13.01 16.32
N GLU A 213 14.96 12.27 16.26
CA GLU A 213 16.28 12.86 16.04
C GLU A 213 16.40 13.48 14.63
N ASN A 214 15.76 12.83 13.65
CA ASN A 214 15.78 13.28 12.26
C ASN A 214 14.52 14.06 11.84
N GLY A 215 13.48 14.05 12.66
CA GLY A 215 12.19 14.70 12.38
C GLY A 215 11.39 13.97 11.29
N LEU A 216 11.40 12.64 11.29
CA LEU A 216 10.68 11.84 10.31
C LEU A 216 9.47 11.15 10.97
N LEU A 217 8.31 11.23 10.34
CA LEU A 217 7.09 10.58 10.78
C LEU A 217 6.55 9.69 9.64
N PHE A 218 6.55 8.38 9.86
CA PHE A 218 5.98 7.39 8.96
C PHE A 218 4.56 7.10 9.41
N THR A 219 3.59 7.33 8.57
CA THR A 219 2.17 7.37 8.94
C THR A 219 1.37 6.13 8.56
N GLY A 220 1.98 5.22 7.75
CA GLY A 220 1.19 4.14 7.16
C GLY A 220 -0.05 4.71 6.47
N ASP A 221 -1.20 4.11 6.73
CA ASP A 221 -2.48 4.51 6.16
C ASP A 221 -3.28 5.47 7.02
N THR A 222 -2.72 5.90 8.15
CA THR A 222 -3.33 7.01 8.90
C THR A 222 -3.31 8.29 8.07
N TYR A 223 -2.27 8.50 7.25
CA TYR A 223 -2.21 9.54 6.24
C TYR A 223 -1.25 9.16 5.09
N TYR A 224 -1.71 9.36 3.87
CA TYR A 224 -0.91 9.37 2.64
C TYR A 224 -1.54 10.36 1.63
N PRO A 225 -0.76 10.91 0.67
CA PRO A 225 -1.26 11.95 -0.23
C PRO A 225 -2.00 11.36 -1.44
N ALA A 226 -3.09 10.65 -1.17
CA ALA A 226 -4.07 10.10 -2.10
C ALA A 226 -5.43 10.01 -1.38
N PRO A 227 -6.51 9.50 -1.99
CA PRO A 227 -7.75 9.25 -1.27
C PRO A 227 -7.55 8.29 -0.10
N ILE A 228 -7.70 8.79 1.13
CA ILE A 228 -7.50 8.02 2.35
C ILE A 228 -8.68 7.07 2.54
N TRP A 229 -8.41 5.77 2.59
CA TRP A 229 -9.43 4.73 2.66
C TRP A 229 -9.89 4.49 4.09
N LEU A 230 -11.15 4.79 4.35
CA LEU A 230 -11.81 4.63 5.65
C LEU A 230 -13.19 3.98 5.46
N PHE A 231 -13.29 3.01 4.57
CA PHE A 231 -14.56 2.37 4.21
C PHE A 231 -14.65 0.89 4.63
N ARG A 232 -13.55 0.29 5.08
CA ARG A 232 -13.51 -1.11 5.50
C ARG A 232 -14.34 -1.34 6.77
N PRO A 233 -14.84 -2.56 7.02
CA PRO A 233 -15.63 -2.88 8.22
C PRO A 233 -14.91 -2.60 9.54
N GLU A 234 -13.60 -2.83 9.58
CA GLU A 234 -12.72 -2.64 10.74
C GLU A 234 -12.39 -1.19 11.05
N THR A 235 -12.76 -0.25 10.16
CA THR A 235 -12.48 1.17 10.37
C THR A 235 -13.30 1.75 11.50
N ASP A 236 -12.63 2.43 12.44
CA ASP A 236 -13.21 3.19 13.57
C ASP A 236 -12.90 4.68 13.41
N PHE A 237 -13.93 5.49 13.14
CA PHE A 237 -13.77 6.93 12.91
C PHE A 237 -13.42 7.71 14.17
N ASP A 238 -13.85 7.29 15.36
CA ASP A 238 -13.52 7.98 16.60
C ASP A 238 -12.06 7.72 16.97
N ALA A 239 -11.61 6.48 16.83
CA ALA A 239 -10.21 6.14 16.98
C ALA A 239 -9.34 6.86 15.95
N TYR A 240 -9.79 6.97 14.69
CA TYR A 240 -9.08 7.70 13.63
C TYR A 240 -8.91 9.18 13.99
N VAL A 241 -9.98 9.85 14.45
CA VAL A 241 -9.90 11.27 14.91
C VAL A 241 -8.90 11.43 16.06
N ALA A 242 -8.94 10.54 17.05
CA ALA A 242 -7.99 10.56 18.14
C ALA A 242 -6.54 10.40 17.65
N SER A 243 -6.32 9.47 16.71
CA SER A 243 -5.01 9.19 16.10
C SER A 243 -4.48 10.38 15.31
N VAL A 244 -5.28 10.98 14.42
CA VAL A 244 -4.81 12.14 13.63
C VAL A 244 -4.57 13.38 14.51
N LYS A 245 -5.34 13.59 15.59
CA LYS A 245 -5.07 14.64 16.59
C LYS A 245 -3.74 14.41 17.31
N ARG A 246 -3.45 13.16 17.65
CA ARG A 246 -2.16 12.79 18.25
C ARG A 246 -1.00 13.07 17.31
N LEU A 247 -1.12 12.71 16.01
CA LEU A 247 -0.09 13.02 15.02
C LEU A 247 0.05 14.53 14.78
N ALA A 248 -1.05 15.27 14.74
CA ALA A 248 -1.04 16.73 14.60
C ALA A 248 -0.26 17.43 15.72
N ALA A 249 -0.34 16.93 16.95
CA ALA A 249 0.44 17.45 18.07
C ALA A 249 1.95 17.26 17.91
N LEU A 250 2.38 16.34 17.05
CA LEU A 250 3.79 16.09 16.73
C LEU A 250 4.32 16.98 15.60
N ALA A 251 3.44 17.64 14.83
CA ALA A 251 3.83 18.42 13.65
C ALA A 251 5.01 19.39 13.89
N PRO A 252 5.10 20.11 15.03
CA PRO A 252 6.24 21.01 15.30
C PRO A 252 7.60 20.32 15.43
N GLN A 253 7.62 18.99 15.63
CA GLN A 253 8.82 18.18 15.78
C GLN A 253 9.18 17.41 14.49
N VAL A 254 8.31 17.46 13.47
CA VAL A 254 8.42 16.70 12.23
C VAL A 254 8.90 17.61 11.10
N LYS A 255 9.80 17.11 10.28
CA LYS A 255 10.28 17.77 9.06
C LYS A 255 9.68 17.16 7.80
N LEU A 256 9.44 15.84 7.82
CA LEU A 256 8.86 15.09 6.72
C LEU A 256 7.82 14.10 7.24
N VAL A 257 6.69 14.03 6.56
CA VAL A 257 5.67 12.99 6.73
C VAL A 257 5.83 11.99 5.58
N LEU A 258 5.85 10.70 5.91
CA LEU A 258 6.15 9.60 5.01
C LEU A 258 4.97 8.61 5.03
N GLY A 259 4.09 8.73 4.03
CA GLY A 259 2.89 7.89 3.88
C GLY A 259 3.17 6.60 3.12
N ALA A 260 2.27 5.63 3.20
CA ALA A 260 2.50 4.31 2.63
C ALA A 260 2.04 4.15 1.17
N HIS A 261 1.44 5.15 0.55
CA HIS A 261 0.92 5.04 -0.82
C HIS A 261 1.23 6.26 -1.69
N ASN A 262 1.33 6.03 -2.99
CA ASN A 262 1.41 6.98 -4.10
C ASN A 262 2.63 7.92 -4.06
N ILE A 263 2.79 8.74 -3.04
CA ILE A 263 3.83 9.77 -2.93
C ILE A 263 4.55 9.62 -1.59
N PRO A 264 5.90 9.47 -1.57
CA PRO A 264 6.61 9.08 -0.37
C PRO A 264 6.83 10.21 0.65
N VAL A 265 6.62 11.47 0.27
CA VAL A 265 6.98 12.61 1.13
C VAL A 265 5.89 13.68 1.10
N ALA A 266 5.47 14.13 2.28
CA ALA A 266 4.57 15.25 2.46
C ALA A 266 5.11 16.25 3.50
N ASN A 267 4.59 17.49 3.46
CA ASN A 267 4.92 18.53 4.43
C ASN A 267 4.17 18.28 5.74
N PRO A 268 4.79 18.50 6.92
CA PRO A 268 4.13 18.32 8.22
C PRO A 268 2.91 19.19 8.49
N ASP A 269 2.71 20.29 7.78
CA ASP A 269 1.52 21.12 7.87
C ASP A 269 0.23 20.40 7.48
N ILE A 270 0.36 19.28 6.78
CA ILE A 270 -0.76 18.41 6.47
C ILE A 270 -1.42 17.82 7.73
N LEU A 271 -0.66 17.57 8.80
CA LEU A 271 -1.17 16.88 9.99
C LEU A 271 -2.28 17.66 10.70
N PRO A 272 -2.13 18.96 11.05
CA PRO A 272 -3.24 19.73 11.62
C PRO A 272 -4.39 19.93 10.60
N ARG A 273 -4.10 20.06 9.31
CA ARG A 273 -5.13 20.18 8.27
C ARG A 273 -5.96 18.91 8.14
N LEU A 274 -5.33 17.74 8.27
CA LEU A 274 -6.02 16.45 8.24
C LEU A 274 -7.10 16.34 9.33
N VAL A 275 -6.80 16.83 10.55
CA VAL A 275 -7.79 16.87 11.65
C VAL A 275 -9.00 17.70 11.26
N VAL A 276 -8.76 18.95 10.81
CA VAL A 276 -9.84 19.88 10.43
C VAL A 276 -10.66 19.32 9.26
N ALA A 277 -9.99 18.76 8.28
CA ALA A 277 -10.62 18.17 7.09
C ALA A 277 -11.55 17.01 7.46
N PHE A 278 -11.06 16.05 8.25
CA PHE A 278 -11.87 14.88 8.62
C PHE A 278 -13.05 15.25 9.56
N GLU A 279 -12.84 16.14 10.52
CA GLU A 279 -13.94 16.64 11.37
C GLU A 279 -15.00 17.40 10.55
N SER A 280 -14.59 18.14 9.52
CA SER A 280 -15.51 18.83 8.61
C SER A 280 -16.35 17.83 7.79
N VAL A 281 -15.74 16.78 7.30
CA VAL A 281 -16.45 15.68 6.62
C VAL A 281 -17.44 15.02 7.58
N ARG A 282 -16.99 14.61 8.77
CA ARG A 282 -17.84 13.95 9.78
C ARG A 282 -19.05 14.79 10.19
N SER A 283 -18.88 16.10 10.30
CA SER A 283 -19.97 17.01 10.66
C SER A 283 -20.91 17.37 9.52
N GLY A 284 -20.75 16.74 8.34
CA GLY A 284 -21.59 16.99 7.17
C GLY A 284 -21.39 18.35 6.49
N LYS A 285 -20.30 19.07 6.82
CA LYS A 285 -19.99 20.38 6.22
C LYS A 285 -19.39 20.29 4.84
N VAL A 286 -18.91 19.10 4.44
CA VAL A 286 -18.29 18.85 3.13
C VAL A 286 -19.30 18.13 2.25
N PRO A 287 -19.60 18.65 1.03
CA PRO A 287 -20.53 17.98 0.14
C PRO A 287 -19.96 16.66 -0.37
N LEU A 288 -20.84 15.68 -0.51
CA LEU A 288 -20.51 14.41 -1.18
C LEU A 288 -20.18 14.71 -2.66
N GLN A 289 -19.02 14.23 -3.12
CA GLN A 289 -18.61 14.37 -4.51
C GLN A 289 -19.05 13.21 -5.39
N LYS A 290 -18.87 11.98 -4.90
CA LYS A 290 -19.23 10.75 -5.60
C LYS A 290 -19.59 9.67 -4.61
N SER A 291 -20.59 8.84 -4.96
CA SER A 291 -20.91 7.62 -4.23
C SER A 291 -21.04 6.48 -5.23
N GLU A 292 -20.26 5.41 -5.04
CA GLU A 292 -20.23 4.24 -5.90
C GLU A 292 -19.74 3.00 -5.13
N GLY A 293 -20.34 1.83 -5.38
CA GLY A 293 -19.89 0.58 -4.80
C GLY A 293 -19.84 0.58 -3.26
N GLY A 294 -20.78 1.26 -2.59
CA GLY A 294 -20.79 1.36 -1.12
C GLY A 294 -19.77 2.34 -0.52
N LYS A 295 -19.07 3.09 -1.36
CA LYS A 295 -18.03 4.06 -0.96
C LYS A 295 -18.47 5.48 -1.34
N SER A 296 -18.14 6.45 -0.50
CA SER A 296 -18.45 7.88 -0.66
C SER A 296 -17.18 8.72 -0.60
N LEU A 297 -16.98 9.54 -1.62
CA LEU A 297 -15.79 10.39 -1.79
C LEU A 297 -16.06 11.81 -1.31
N TYR A 298 -15.18 12.32 -0.46
CA TYR A 298 -15.19 13.69 0.05
C TYR A 298 -13.81 14.32 -0.13
N THR A 299 -13.75 15.55 -0.66
CA THR A 299 -12.49 16.29 -0.78
C THR A 299 -12.65 17.67 -0.17
N ILE A 300 -11.70 18.08 0.64
CA ILE A 300 -11.60 19.41 1.23
C ILE A 300 -10.11 19.81 1.36
N ASP A 301 -9.78 21.00 0.91
CA ASP A 301 -8.42 21.58 0.96
C ASP A 301 -7.32 20.65 0.41
N GLY A 302 -7.64 19.89 -0.65
CA GLY A 302 -6.74 18.94 -1.30
C GLY A 302 -6.56 17.62 -0.55
N ILE A 303 -7.31 17.38 0.54
CA ILE A 303 -7.33 16.10 1.25
C ILE A 303 -8.61 15.36 0.86
N THR A 304 -8.44 14.12 0.43
CA THR A 304 -9.55 13.28 -0.04
C THR A 304 -9.75 12.08 0.88
N PHE A 305 -11.00 11.80 1.22
CA PHE A 305 -11.38 10.63 2.00
C PHE A 305 -12.35 9.76 1.22
N LEU A 306 -12.16 8.46 1.29
CA LEU A 306 -13.08 7.45 0.77
C LEU A 306 -13.70 6.71 1.96
N LEU A 307 -14.96 7.01 2.27
CA LEU A 307 -15.67 6.50 3.44
C LEU A 307 -16.73 5.48 3.05
N ARG A 308 -17.21 4.68 4.00
CA ARG A 308 -18.43 3.89 3.80
C ARG A 308 -19.62 4.80 3.51
N THR A 309 -20.44 4.42 2.53
CA THR A 309 -21.68 5.17 2.24
C THR A 309 -22.60 5.18 3.47
N GLY A 310 -23.12 6.35 3.81
CA GLY A 310 -23.96 6.55 4.99
C GLY A 310 -23.20 6.65 6.32
N ALA A 311 -21.87 6.64 6.33
CA ALA A 311 -21.08 6.72 7.55
C ALA A 311 -20.99 8.14 8.14
N VAL A 312 -21.30 9.18 7.35
CA VAL A 312 -21.26 10.59 7.74
C VAL A 312 -22.49 11.33 7.20
N GLY A 313 -22.95 12.37 7.94
CA GLY A 313 -24.00 13.29 7.45
C GLY A 313 -25.42 12.76 7.54
N VAL A 314 -25.71 11.75 8.35
CA VAL A 314 -27.06 11.37 8.74
C VAL A 314 -27.33 11.94 10.15
N ASN A 315 -27.71 13.21 10.21
CA ASN A 315 -28.39 13.83 11.35
C ASN A 315 -29.87 13.96 11.03
#